data_2cdb0926393ee808739bfc8ec46eed09
#
_entry.id   2cdb0926393ee808739bfc8ec46eed09
#
_cell.length_a   1.000
_cell.length_b   1.000
_cell.length_c   1.000
_cell.angle_alpha   90.00
_cell.angle_beta   90.00
_cell.angle_gamma   90.00
#
_symmetry.space_group_name_H-M   'P 1'
#
loop_
_entity.id
_entity.type
_entity.pdbx_description
1 polymer ?
#
loop_
_entity_poly.entity_id
_entity_poly.type
_entity_poly.pdbx_seq_one_letter_code
_entity_poly.pdbx_strand_id
1 'polypeptide(L)'
;MSLPKVGIIYLTFPTSNGREDIDRCLSSLEKLDYPRESVELICVESKGSREPIKPWFDQTWLPKSGTSLPRISYIFRDQEIGFSGNNNLGLEKARELGCEFIYLLNEDTDVDPEFLKTAVEHIQSDEKIGIVQSLMLLGQDRDRINSSGNAYHFLGFGYSNDYRMTREACRVTREEIGYASGAAMLVRISALSGEPLFDEKFFSYHEDTDISLRLRSRGYKIMLEPRSIVWHHYQFAKAKINYYWMERNRWAIVLSYYRCWTLLLIAPMAFVMDLALTAFSIKNGWSDMKWKQIREWFDPKFWRWIRARRKVIRATRSIGDRELLRLAVADIRFQEEAVRNPVLDYIGNPLMRVYWFVIKRLVI
;
A
#
# COMPACT_ATOMS: atom_id res chain seq x y z
N MET A 1 0.99 -29.11 -13.59
CA MET A 1 0.01 -28.02 -13.76
C MET A 1 0.78 -26.80 -14.25
N SER A 2 0.26 -26.04 -15.20
CA SER A 2 0.85 -24.78 -15.60
C SER A 2 0.80 -23.79 -14.43
N LEU A 3 1.86 -22.99 -14.27
CA LEU A 3 1.83 -21.90 -13.28
C LEU A 3 0.79 -20.86 -13.68
N PRO A 4 0.12 -20.19 -12.71
CA PRO A 4 -0.92 -19.22 -12.99
C PRO A 4 -0.39 -18.00 -13.72
N LYS A 5 -1.25 -17.36 -14.51
CA LYS A 5 -0.88 -16.14 -15.23
C LYS A 5 -0.91 -14.93 -14.29
N VAL A 6 0.19 -14.16 -14.28
CA VAL A 6 0.37 -12.98 -13.41
C VAL A 6 0.60 -11.73 -14.25
N GLY A 7 -0.12 -10.65 -13.95
CA GLY A 7 0.15 -9.32 -14.48
C GLY A 7 1.03 -8.53 -13.51
N ILE A 8 2.26 -8.20 -13.86
CA ILE A 8 3.07 -7.25 -13.08
C ILE A 8 2.67 -5.85 -13.50
N ILE A 9 1.99 -5.12 -12.62
CA ILE A 9 1.63 -3.71 -12.84
C ILE A 9 2.80 -2.86 -12.39
N TYR A 10 3.42 -2.19 -13.35
CA TYR A 10 4.61 -1.39 -13.19
C TYR A 10 4.33 0.06 -13.59
N LEU A 11 4.38 0.96 -12.61
CA LEU A 11 4.13 2.36 -12.88
C LEU A 11 5.43 3.02 -13.32
N THR A 12 5.48 3.55 -14.54
CA THR A 12 6.62 4.32 -15.04
C THR A 12 6.47 5.78 -14.63
N PHE A 13 6.48 6.03 -13.31
CA PHE A 13 6.39 7.39 -12.79
C PHE A 13 7.80 7.99 -12.74
N PRO A 14 8.02 9.23 -13.22
CA PRO A 14 9.33 9.84 -13.14
C PRO A 14 9.65 10.22 -11.69
N THR A 15 10.35 9.32 -10.98
CA THR A 15 10.95 9.60 -9.67
C THR A 15 12.10 10.61 -9.79
N SER A 16 12.72 10.96 -8.67
CA SER A 16 13.91 11.84 -8.68
C SER A 16 15.07 11.28 -9.51
N ASN A 17 15.21 9.93 -9.57
CA ASN A 17 16.26 9.24 -10.32
C ASN A 17 15.79 8.81 -11.74
N GLY A 18 14.48 8.92 -12.03
CA GLY A 18 13.93 8.74 -13.36
C GLY A 18 14.28 7.43 -14.03
N ARG A 19 15.04 7.48 -15.14
CA ARG A 19 15.38 6.32 -15.98
C ARG A 19 16.26 5.29 -15.27
N GLU A 20 17.13 5.72 -14.33
CA GLU A 20 18.02 4.82 -13.60
C GLU A 20 17.24 3.82 -12.73
N ASP A 21 16.17 4.26 -12.10
CA ASP A 21 15.31 3.39 -11.31
C ASP A 21 14.62 2.35 -12.22
N ILE A 22 14.10 2.79 -13.36
CA ILE A 22 13.48 1.92 -14.35
C ILE A 22 14.50 0.90 -14.90
N ASP A 23 15.70 1.35 -15.26
CA ASP A 23 16.77 0.48 -15.76
C ASP A 23 17.13 -0.61 -14.73
N ARG A 24 17.27 -0.24 -13.48
CA ARG A 24 17.59 -1.17 -12.40
C ARG A 24 16.48 -2.21 -12.20
N CYS A 25 15.23 -1.76 -12.10
CA CYS A 25 14.09 -2.63 -11.91
C CYS A 25 13.93 -3.62 -13.07
N LEU A 26 13.88 -3.12 -14.31
CA LEU A 26 13.69 -3.96 -15.48
C LEU A 26 14.87 -4.92 -15.72
N SER A 27 16.11 -4.50 -15.43
CA SER A 27 17.28 -5.39 -15.48
C SER A 27 17.20 -6.52 -14.46
N SER A 28 16.57 -6.30 -13.29
CA SER A 28 16.34 -7.37 -12.33
C SER A 28 15.27 -8.34 -12.80
N LEU A 29 14.21 -7.86 -13.48
CA LEU A 29 13.16 -8.69 -14.07
C LEU A 29 13.64 -9.56 -15.25
N GLU A 30 14.73 -9.21 -15.93
CA GLU A 30 15.34 -10.10 -16.95
C GLU A 30 15.81 -11.44 -16.38
N LYS A 31 16.05 -11.50 -15.06
CA LYS A 31 16.51 -12.70 -14.32
C LYS A 31 15.38 -13.47 -13.65
N LEU A 32 14.14 -13.11 -13.91
CA LEU A 32 12.96 -13.68 -13.26
C LEU A 32 12.90 -15.21 -13.40
N ASP A 33 12.79 -15.92 -12.26
CA ASP A 33 12.54 -17.37 -12.20
C ASP A 33 11.01 -17.65 -12.18
N TYR A 34 10.38 -17.38 -13.31
CA TYR A 34 8.98 -17.67 -13.57
C TYR A 34 8.79 -17.80 -15.08
N PRO A 35 7.93 -18.72 -15.60
CA PRO A 35 7.72 -18.86 -17.05
C PRO A 35 7.25 -17.54 -17.66
N ARG A 36 8.03 -17.02 -18.60
CA ARG A 36 7.77 -15.69 -19.20
C ARG A 36 6.42 -15.61 -19.89
N GLU A 37 5.96 -16.70 -20.49
CA GLU A 37 4.65 -16.83 -21.13
C GLU A 37 3.48 -16.74 -20.13
N SER A 38 3.75 -16.98 -18.84
CA SER A 38 2.79 -16.85 -17.75
C SER A 38 2.86 -15.47 -17.05
N VAL A 39 3.66 -14.53 -17.55
CA VAL A 39 3.78 -13.18 -16.99
C VAL A 39 3.51 -12.12 -18.06
N GLU A 40 2.72 -11.13 -17.71
CA GLU A 40 2.52 -9.91 -18.50
C GLU A 40 3.08 -8.72 -17.70
N LEU A 41 4.02 -7.98 -18.29
CA LEU A 41 4.54 -6.74 -17.72
C LEU A 41 3.69 -5.58 -18.22
N ILE A 42 2.86 -5.02 -17.35
CA ILE A 42 1.90 -3.97 -17.68
C ILE A 42 2.45 -2.64 -17.19
N CYS A 43 3.12 -1.92 -18.08
CA CYS A 43 3.68 -0.60 -17.81
C CYS A 43 2.60 0.46 -17.98
N VAL A 44 2.41 1.30 -16.96
CA VAL A 44 1.42 2.39 -16.98
C VAL A 44 2.10 3.72 -16.72
N GLU A 45 1.98 4.64 -17.67
CA GLU A 45 2.46 6.01 -17.56
C GLU A 45 1.27 6.98 -17.62
N SER A 46 1.22 7.92 -16.69
CA SER A 46 0.29 9.05 -16.77
C SER A 46 1.06 10.37 -16.86
N LYS A 47 0.39 11.40 -17.38
CA LYS A 47 0.94 12.74 -17.50
C LYS A 47 1.41 13.23 -16.13
N GLY A 48 2.68 13.62 -16.06
CA GLY A 48 3.29 14.26 -14.91
C GLY A 48 3.97 15.56 -15.32
N SER A 49 4.64 16.23 -14.38
CA SER A 49 5.38 17.48 -14.62
C SER A 49 6.72 17.32 -15.39
N ARG A 50 7.07 16.09 -15.77
CA ARG A 50 8.35 15.73 -16.41
C ARG A 50 8.16 15.22 -17.83
N GLU A 51 9.29 15.07 -18.56
CA GLU A 51 9.29 14.52 -19.92
C GLU A 51 8.71 13.10 -19.95
N PRO A 52 7.91 12.75 -20.98
CA PRO A 52 7.39 11.41 -21.16
C PRO A 52 8.50 10.35 -21.20
N ILE A 53 8.31 9.26 -20.50
CA ILE A 53 9.25 8.11 -20.46
C ILE A 53 9.10 7.26 -21.73
N LYS A 54 7.92 7.23 -22.32
CA LYS A 54 7.58 6.33 -23.44
C LYS A 54 8.57 6.38 -24.62
N PRO A 55 9.02 7.54 -25.16
CA PRO A 55 9.92 7.54 -26.33
C PRO A 55 11.26 6.85 -26.05
N TRP A 56 11.79 7.02 -24.85
CA TRP A 56 13.01 6.32 -24.41
C TRP A 56 12.74 4.83 -24.14
N PHE A 57 11.61 4.51 -23.50
CA PHE A 57 11.22 3.14 -23.19
C PHE A 57 11.02 2.30 -24.46
N ASP A 58 10.41 2.89 -25.50
CA ASP A 58 10.20 2.23 -26.80
C ASP A 58 11.50 1.83 -27.48
N GLN A 59 12.57 2.58 -27.26
CA GLN A 59 13.89 2.30 -27.84
C GLN A 59 14.71 1.34 -26.99
N THR A 60 14.58 1.38 -25.68
CA THR A 60 15.47 0.68 -24.75
C THR A 60 14.88 -0.65 -24.26
N TRP A 61 13.61 -0.66 -23.87
CA TRP A 61 13.01 -1.78 -23.16
C TRP A 61 11.96 -2.54 -23.97
N LEU A 62 11.17 -1.85 -24.80
CA LEU A 62 10.14 -2.51 -25.61
C LEU A 62 10.70 -3.60 -26.55
N PRO A 63 11.90 -3.46 -27.15
CA PRO A 63 12.50 -4.51 -27.98
C PRO A 63 12.80 -5.83 -27.23
N LYS A 64 12.88 -5.78 -25.90
CA LYS A 64 13.12 -6.94 -25.03
C LYS A 64 11.83 -7.71 -24.68
N SER A 65 10.68 -7.19 -25.07
CA SER A 65 9.35 -7.77 -24.81
C SER A 65 9.25 -9.17 -25.42
N GLY A 66 8.88 -10.17 -24.58
CA GLY A 66 8.74 -11.57 -24.98
C GLY A 66 10.07 -12.29 -25.28
N THR A 67 11.22 -11.64 -25.08
CA THR A 67 12.56 -12.22 -25.25
C THR A 67 13.29 -12.35 -23.91
N SER A 68 14.02 -11.33 -23.46
CA SER A 68 14.64 -11.30 -22.13
C SER A 68 13.68 -10.87 -21.03
N LEU A 69 12.64 -10.09 -21.35
CA LEU A 69 11.54 -9.73 -20.45
C LEU A 69 10.26 -10.49 -20.77
N PRO A 70 9.29 -10.57 -19.84
CA PRO A 70 7.91 -10.94 -20.15
C PRO A 70 7.32 -10.06 -21.24
N ARG A 71 6.18 -10.47 -21.83
CA ARG A 71 5.48 -9.59 -22.78
C ARG A 71 5.10 -8.26 -22.12
N ILE A 72 5.43 -7.16 -22.79
CA ILE A 72 5.18 -5.79 -22.31
C ILE A 72 3.91 -5.24 -22.95
N SER A 73 3.00 -4.77 -22.11
CA SER A 73 1.85 -3.94 -22.50
C SER A 73 2.08 -2.53 -21.94
N TYR A 74 2.21 -1.53 -22.81
CA TYR A 74 2.44 -0.15 -22.39
C TYR A 74 1.19 0.70 -22.55
N ILE A 75 0.71 1.34 -21.46
CA ILE A 75 -0.47 2.18 -21.41
C ILE A 75 -0.03 3.61 -21.08
N PHE A 76 -0.41 4.57 -21.92
CA PHE A 76 -0.19 5.98 -21.67
C PHE A 76 -1.52 6.73 -21.49
N ARG A 77 -1.58 7.61 -20.48
CA ARG A 77 -2.72 8.52 -20.27
C ARG A 77 -2.25 9.97 -20.16
N ASP A 78 -2.87 10.84 -20.99
CA ASP A 78 -2.58 12.29 -20.98
C ASP A 78 -3.34 13.04 -19.86
N GLN A 79 -3.49 12.38 -18.71
CA GLN A 79 -4.11 12.96 -17.51
C GLN A 79 -3.40 12.43 -16.28
N GLU A 80 -3.24 13.27 -15.26
CA GLU A 80 -2.74 12.85 -13.96
C GLU A 80 -3.87 12.19 -13.16
N ILE A 81 -3.77 10.88 -12.95
CA ILE A 81 -4.79 10.07 -12.27
C ILE A 81 -4.29 9.48 -10.94
N GLY A 82 -3.08 9.84 -10.54
CA GLY A 82 -2.45 9.39 -9.30
C GLY A 82 -2.09 7.91 -9.29
N PHE A 83 -1.58 7.46 -8.16
CA PHE A 83 -1.20 6.06 -7.95
C PHE A 83 -2.39 5.11 -8.10
N SER A 84 -3.53 5.47 -7.49
CA SER A 84 -4.75 4.65 -7.52
C SER A 84 -5.29 4.44 -8.93
N GLY A 85 -5.42 5.50 -9.73
CA GLY A 85 -5.95 5.41 -11.09
C GLY A 85 -5.03 4.62 -12.03
N ASN A 86 -3.70 4.82 -11.93
CA ASN A 86 -2.74 4.11 -12.75
C ASN A 86 -2.77 2.59 -12.48
N ASN A 87 -2.82 2.18 -11.23
CA ASN A 87 -2.94 0.76 -10.88
C ASN A 87 -4.28 0.15 -11.32
N ASN A 88 -5.37 0.92 -11.31
CA ASN A 88 -6.64 0.46 -11.83
C ASN A 88 -6.58 0.18 -13.34
N LEU A 89 -5.94 1.04 -14.12
CA LEU A 89 -5.70 0.78 -15.56
C LEU A 89 -4.90 -0.50 -15.77
N GLY A 90 -3.88 -0.72 -14.94
CA GLY A 90 -3.09 -1.95 -14.96
C GLY A 90 -3.94 -3.18 -14.64
N LEU A 91 -4.83 -3.10 -13.64
CA LEU A 91 -5.76 -4.19 -13.32
C LEU A 91 -6.73 -4.50 -14.48
N GLU A 92 -7.30 -3.48 -15.11
CA GLU A 92 -8.19 -3.67 -16.26
C GLU A 92 -7.45 -4.44 -17.37
N LYS A 93 -6.23 -4.03 -17.68
CA LYS A 93 -5.40 -4.73 -18.67
C LYS A 93 -5.06 -6.16 -18.26
N ALA A 94 -4.75 -6.40 -16.99
CA ALA A 94 -4.49 -7.75 -16.47
C ALA A 94 -5.74 -8.66 -16.62
N ARG A 95 -6.93 -8.13 -16.37
CA ARG A 95 -8.20 -8.84 -16.58
C ARG A 95 -8.44 -9.19 -18.05
N GLU A 96 -8.22 -8.24 -18.96
CA GLU A 96 -8.32 -8.47 -20.41
C GLU A 96 -7.37 -9.59 -20.87
N LEU A 97 -6.18 -9.65 -20.27
CA LEU A 97 -5.16 -10.65 -20.60
C LEU A 97 -5.38 -11.99 -19.87
N GLY A 98 -6.43 -12.12 -19.06
CA GLY A 98 -6.78 -13.36 -18.36
C GLY A 98 -5.83 -13.70 -17.20
N CYS A 99 -5.22 -12.70 -16.56
CA CYS A 99 -4.38 -12.93 -15.37
C CYS A 99 -5.23 -13.37 -14.17
N GLU A 100 -4.72 -14.32 -13.40
CA GLU A 100 -5.33 -14.77 -12.14
C GLU A 100 -4.91 -13.89 -10.96
N PHE A 101 -3.69 -13.38 -11.02
CA PHE A 101 -3.10 -12.50 -10.03
C PHE A 101 -2.53 -11.25 -10.68
N ILE A 102 -2.44 -10.18 -9.91
CA ILE A 102 -1.62 -9.01 -10.23
C ILE A 102 -0.55 -8.83 -9.17
N TYR A 103 0.63 -8.43 -9.60
CA TYR A 103 1.70 -8.00 -8.71
C TYR A 103 1.96 -6.51 -8.90
N LEU A 104 1.78 -5.71 -7.86
CA LEU A 104 2.17 -4.30 -7.89
C LEU A 104 3.66 -4.18 -7.61
N LEU A 105 4.36 -3.49 -8.47
CA LEU A 105 5.80 -3.28 -8.36
C LEU A 105 6.13 -1.82 -8.69
N ASN A 106 6.70 -1.12 -7.71
CA ASN A 106 7.14 0.26 -7.91
C ASN A 106 8.42 0.32 -8.75
N GLU A 107 8.60 1.44 -9.47
CA GLU A 107 9.76 1.69 -10.33
C GLU A 107 11.09 1.79 -9.57
N ASP A 108 11.06 2.27 -8.33
CA ASP A 108 12.23 2.42 -7.47
C ASP A 108 12.59 1.13 -6.70
N THR A 109 12.34 -0.02 -7.32
CA THR A 109 12.66 -1.34 -6.76
C THR A 109 13.63 -2.11 -7.64
N ASP A 110 14.22 -3.15 -7.08
CA ASP A 110 14.79 -4.29 -7.79
C ASP A 110 14.41 -5.59 -7.06
N VAL A 111 14.37 -6.71 -7.77
CA VAL A 111 13.76 -7.94 -7.27
C VAL A 111 14.72 -9.11 -7.27
N ASP A 112 14.53 -10.02 -6.31
CA ASP A 112 15.15 -11.34 -6.33
C ASP A 112 14.52 -12.18 -7.46
N PRO A 113 15.29 -13.02 -8.18
CA PRO A 113 14.73 -13.85 -9.25
C PRO A 113 13.53 -14.71 -8.85
N GLU A 114 13.46 -15.19 -7.61
CA GLU A 114 12.38 -16.06 -7.12
C GLU A 114 11.21 -15.28 -6.45
N PHE A 115 11.25 -13.95 -6.43
CA PHE A 115 10.25 -13.14 -5.69
C PHE A 115 8.82 -13.47 -6.08
N LEU A 116 8.55 -13.57 -7.38
CA LEU A 116 7.19 -13.82 -7.89
C LEU A 116 6.75 -15.25 -7.62
N LYS A 117 7.62 -16.22 -7.86
CA LYS A 117 7.36 -17.65 -7.65
C LYS A 117 6.98 -17.93 -6.20
N THR A 118 7.78 -17.42 -5.25
CA THR A 118 7.53 -17.62 -3.81
C THR A 118 6.26 -16.94 -3.33
N ALA A 119 5.94 -15.75 -3.86
CA ALA A 119 4.68 -15.07 -3.57
C ALA A 119 3.47 -15.84 -4.13
N VAL A 120 3.58 -16.38 -5.36
CA VAL A 120 2.52 -17.18 -5.99
C VAL A 120 2.30 -18.50 -5.25
N GLU A 121 3.37 -19.22 -4.89
CA GLU A 121 3.28 -20.42 -4.06
C GLU A 121 2.52 -20.15 -2.75
N HIS A 122 2.80 -19.01 -2.12
CA HIS A 122 2.14 -18.67 -0.86
C HIS A 122 0.66 -18.32 -1.07
N ILE A 123 0.30 -17.49 -2.05
CA ILE A 123 -1.10 -17.11 -2.25
C ILE A 123 -1.95 -18.32 -2.68
N GLN A 124 -1.37 -19.30 -3.37
CA GLN A 124 -2.06 -20.52 -3.77
C GLN A 124 -2.24 -21.53 -2.62
N SER A 125 -1.45 -21.42 -1.55
CA SER A 125 -1.53 -22.37 -0.41
C SER A 125 -2.86 -22.31 0.38
N ASP A 126 -3.58 -21.18 0.28
CA ASP A 126 -4.91 -21.01 0.90
C ASP A 126 -5.74 -20.05 0.04
N GLU A 127 -6.93 -20.48 -0.37
CA GLU A 127 -7.86 -19.66 -1.16
C GLU A 127 -8.34 -18.40 -0.42
N LYS A 128 -8.21 -18.39 0.92
CA LYS A 128 -8.52 -17.23 1.75
C LYS A 128 -7.41 -16.18 1.78
N ILE A 129 -6.25 -16.43 1.19
CA ILE A 129 -5.21 -15.41 1.04
C ILE A 129 -5.61 -14.50 -0.13
N GLY A 130 -5.91 -13.24 0.17
CA GLY A 130 -6.26 -12.21 -0.81
C GLY A 130 -5.05 -11.41 -1.30
N ILE A 131 -4.09 -11.17 -0.40
CA ILE A 131 -2.86 -10.43 -0.69
C ILE A 131 -1.66 -11.11 -0.04
N VAL A 132 -0.54 -11.14 -0.76
CA VAL A 132 0.78 -11.49 -0.23
C VAL A 132 1.74 -10.33 -0.48
N GLN A 133 2.27 -9.75 0.60
CA GLN A 133 3.35 -8.77 0.51
C GLN A 133 4.71 -9.49 0.47
N SER A 134 5.62 -9.03 -0.37
CA SER A 134 7.02 -9.42 -0.33
C SER A 134 7.74 -8.80 0.87
N LEU A 135 8.77 -9.47 1.38
CA LEU A 135 9.72 -8.84 2.30
C LEU A 135 10.47 -7.74 1.55
N MET A 136 10.25 -6.50 1.95
CA MET A 136 10.97 -5.39 1.37
C MET A 136 12.22 -5.08 2.21
N LEU A 137 13.36 -5.00 1.53
CA LEU A 137 14.64 -4.59 2.08
C LEU A 137 15.02 -3.20 1.54
N LEU A 138 15.92 -2.50 2.22
CA LEU A 138 16.41 -1.21 1.74
C LEU A 138 17.36 -1.42 0.55
N GLY A 139 17.16 -0.71 -0.54
CA GLY A 139 18.01 -0.81 -1.72
C GLY A 139 19.44 -0.33 -1.48
N GLN A 140 19.61 0.65 -0.58
CA GLN A 140 20.92 1.21 -0.20
C GLN A 140 21.66 0.37 0.85
N ASP A 141 20.94 -0.48 1.62
CA ASP A 141 21.48 -1.36 2.65
C ASP A 141 20.68 -2.68 2.64
N ARG A 142 21.10 -3.60 1.78
CA ARG A 142 20.36 -4.82 1.43
C ARG A 142 20.13 -5.81 2.58
N ASP A 143 20.82 -5.62 3.71
CA ASP A 143 20.64 -6.42 4.91
C ASP A 143 19.59 -5.83 5.87
N ARG A 144 19.12 -4.61 5.60
CA ARG A 144 18.13 -3.94 6.44
C ARG A 144 16.73 -3.97 5.83
N ILE A 145 15.78 -4.16 6.72
CA ILE A 145 14.36 -4.22 6.37
C ILE A 145 13.84 -2.81 6.06
N ASN A 146 13.17 -2.68 4.91
CA ASN A 146 12.30 -1.56 4.61
C ASN A 146 10.89 -1.81 5.17
N SER A 147 10.33 -3.02 4.95
CA SER A 147 9.07 -3.45 5.55
C SER A 147 8.97 -4.97 5.59
N SER A 148 8.71 -5.51 6.78
CA SER A 148 8.29 -6.90 7.00
C SER A 148 6.76 -7.02 7.13
N GLY A 149 6.02 -6.31 6.29
CA GLY A 149 4.61 -6.04 6.45
C GLY A 149 4.38 -4.71 7.16
N ASN A 150 3.15 -4.23 7.16
CA ASN A 150 2.83 -2.95 7.76
C ASN A 150 1.84 -3.10 8.94
N ALA A 151 2.07 -2.29 9.97
CA ALA A 151 1.16 -2.16 11.09
C ALA A 151 0.02 -1.19 10.78
N TYR A 152 -1.18 -1.55 11.16
CA TYR A 152 -2.36 -0.69 11.11
C TYR A 152 -2.75 -0.28 12.52
N HIS A 153 -2.74 1.02 12.80
CA HIS A 153 -3.08 1.57 14.11
C HIS A 153 -4.61 1.77 14.25
N PHE A 154 -5.15 1.56 15.44
CA PHE A 154 -6.60 1.66 15.69
C PHE A 154 -7.21 3.05 15.37
N LEU A 155 -6.41 4.10 15.26
CA LEU A 155 -6.80 5.43 14.78
C LEU A 155 -6.55 5.65 13.28
N GLY A 156 -6.24 4.58 12.53
CA GLY A 156 -6.08 4.62 11.08
C GLY A 156 -4.68 4.96 10.58
N PHE A 157 -3.68 5.15 11.44
CA PHE A 157 -2.29 5.33 10.99
C PHE A 157 -1.70 4.01 10.48
N GLY A 158 -0.74 4.12 9.58
CA GLY A 158 0.02 2.99 9.08
C GLY A 158 1.52 3.27 9.11
N TYR A 159 2.33 2.24 9.35
CA TYR A 159 3.79 2.30 9.27
C TYR A 159 4.38 0.93 8.98
N SER A 160 5.60 0.89 8.43
CA SER A 160 6.30 -0.37 8.16
C SER A 160 6.82 -0.99 9.46
N ASN A 161 6.62 -2.32 9.59
CA ASN A 161 7.23 -3.07 10.67
C ASN A 161 8.74 -3.23 10.43
N ASP A 162 9.50 -3.33 11.51
CA ASP A 162 10.94 -3.65 11.55
C ASP A 162 11.83 -2.74 10.71
N TYR A 163 11.36 -1.54 10.37
CA TYR A 163 12.09 -0.58 9.54
C TYR A 163 13.50 -0.34 10.08
N ARG A 164 14.51 -0.47 9.20
CA ARG A 164 15.95 -0.37 9.48
C ARG A 164 16.53 -1.43 10.45
N MET A 165 15.75 -2.38 10.92
CA MET A 165 16.30 -3.54 11.62
C MET A 165 17.03 -4.45 10.64
N THR A 166 18.07 -5.14 11.10
CA THR A 166 18.74 -6.13 10.27
C THR A 166 17.85 -7.36 10.10
N ARG A 167 17.89 -7.99 8.92
CA ARG A 167 17.15 -9.23 8.64
C ARG A 167 17.46 -10.33 9.66
N GLU A 168 18.71 -10.39 10.12
CA GLU A 168 19.19 -11.38 11.08
C GLU A 168 18.60 -11.17 12.49
N ALA A 169 18.44 -9.91 12.91
CA ALA A 169 17.85 -9.56 14.21
C ALA A 169 16.34 -9.82 14.26
N CYS A 170 15.66 -9.80 13.09
CA CYS A 170 14.24 -10.05 12.97
C CYS A 170 14.00 -11.48 12.47
N ARG A 171 13.37 -12.33 13.30
CA ARG A 171 12.85 -13.62 12.84
C ARG A 171 11.60 -13.40 12.01
N VAL A 172 11.79 -12.91 10.77
CA VAL A 172 10.68 -12.67 9.87
C VAL A 172 10.09 -14.01 9.42
N THR A 173 8.83 -14.23 9.70
CA THR A 173 8.10 -15.46 9.38
C THR A 173 6.90 -15.16 8.48
N ARG A 174 6.32 -16.21 7.89
CA ARG A 174 5.02 -16.10 7.23
C ARG A 174 3.97 -15.78 8.27
N GLU A 175 3.43 -14.57 8.22
CA GLU A 175 2.44 -14.12 9.18
C GLU A 175 1.39 -13.23 8.52
N GLU A 176 0.26 -13.08 9.20
CA GLU A 176 -0.77 -12.13 8.79
C GLU A 176 -0.39 -10.74 9.28
N ILE A 177 -0.39 -9.78 8.38
CA ILE A 177 0.07 -8.39 8.60
C ILE A 177 -1.11 -7.42 8.68
N GLY A 178 -0.90 -6.25 9.25
CA GLY A 178 -1.90 -5.19 9.39
C GLY A 178 -2.45 -4.73 8.03
N TYR A 179 -1.57 -4.43 7.09
CA TYR A 179 -1.88 -4.18 5.68
C TYR A 179 -0.61 -4.38 4.83
N ALA A 180 -0.79 -4.60 3.52
CA ALA A 180 0.31 -4.76 2.57
C ALA A 180 0.67 -3.42 1.92
N SER A 181 1.95 -3.22 1.63
CA SER A 181 2.41 -2.04 0.88
C SER A 181 2.15 -2.19 -0.62
N GLY A 182 1.61 -1.14 -1.24
CA GLY A 182 1.42 -1.07 -2.68
C GLY A 182 2.70 -1.10 -3.50
N ALA A 183 3.87 -0.99 -2.87
CA ALA A 183 5.16 -1.02 -3.57
C ALA A 183 5.58 -2.43 -4.02
N ALA A 184 5.15 -3.49 -3.28
CA ALA A 184 5.53 -4.88 -3.56
C ALA A 184 4.51 -5.87 -3.01
N MET A 185 3.38 -6.07 -3.71
CA MET A 185 2.34 -7.01 -3.28
C MET A 185 1.68 -7.76 -4.42
N LEU A 186 1.44 -9.05 -4.22
CA LEU A 186 0.64 -9.92 -5.08
C LEU A 186 -0.82 -9.91 -4.60
N VAL A 187 -1.78 -9.70 -5.51
CA VAL A 187 -3.21 -9.63 -5.22
C VAL A 187 -3.97 -10.68 -6.03
N ARG A 188 -4.85 -11.41 -5.39
CA ARG A 188 -5.79 -12.34 -6.03
C ARG A 188 -6.93 -11.56 -6.72
N ILE A 189 -7.01 -11.61 -8.07
CA ILE A 189 -8.01 -10.84 -8.83
C ILE A 189 -9.44 -11.28 -8.48
N SER A 190 -9.69 -12.56 -8.26
CA SER A 190 -11.02 -13.07 -7.89
C SER A 190 -11.52 -12.52 -6.54
N ALA A 191 -10.62 -12.19 -5.60
CA ALA A 191 -10.98 -11.58 -4.31
C ALA A 191 -11.54 -10.16 -4.46
N LEU A 192 -11.27 -9.48 -5.58
CA LEU A 192 -11.80 -8.15 -5.87
C LEU A 192 -13.28 -8.18 -6.29
N SER A 193 -13.82 -9.34 -6.67
CA SER A 193 -15.24 -9.50 -7.06
C SER A 193 -15.69 -8.52 -8.16
N GLY A 194 -14.83 -8.27 -9.15
CA GLY A 194 -15.09 -7.34 -10.26
C GLY A 194 -14.87 -5.85 -9.94
N GLU A 195 -14.64 -5.49 -8.67
CA GLU A 195 -14.38 -4.10 -8.27
C GLU A 195 -12.99 -3.61 -8.73
N PRO A 196 -12.79 -2.26 -8.80
CA PRO A 196 -11.46 -1.67 -8.97
C PRO A 196 -10.49 -2.10 -7.86
N LEU A 197 -9.19 -2.07 -8.15
CA LEU A 197 -8.16 -2.32 -7.14
C LEU A 197 -8.22 -1.27 -6.04
N PHE A 198 -8.22 0.00 -6.44
CA PHE A 198 -8.25 1.15 -5.53
C PHE A 198 -9.44 2.07 -5.81
N ASP A 199 -9.90 2.75 -4.78
CA ASP A 199 -10.81 3.89 -4.94
C ASP A 199 -9.97 5.12 -5.38
N GLU A 200 -10.20 5.61 -6.60
CA GLU A 200 -9.41 6.70 -7.19
C GLU A 200 -9.45 8.01 -6.40
N LYS A 201 -10.44 8.17 -5.53
CA LYS A 201 -10.52 9.35 -4.66
C LYS A 201 -9.44 9.39 -3.58
N PHE A 202 -8.76 8.26 -3.32
CA PHE A 202 -7.54 8.28 -2.50
C PHE A 202 -6.41 9.02 -3.20
N PHE A 203 -6.33 8.92 -4.51
CA PHE A 203 -5.28 9.49 -5.35
C PHE A 203 -3.90 8.92 -5.02
N SER A 204 -3.43 9.10 -3.79
CA SER A 204 -2.18 8.56 -3.23
C SER A 204 -2.26 8.51 -1.71
N TYR A 205 -1.59 7.55 -1.10
CA TYR A 205 -1.57 7.20 0.32
C TYR A 205 -2.87 6.61 0.85
N HIS A 206 -2.74 5.54 1.61
CA HIS A 206 -3.81 4.73 2.21
C HIS A 206 -4.68 3.91 1.23
N GLU A 207 -4.44 3.95 -0.07
CA GLU A 207 -5.11 3.07 -1.03
C GLU A 207 -4.75 1.60 -0.79
N ASP A 208 -3.50 1.34 -0.39
CA ASP A 208 -2.98 0.03 0.00
C ASP A 208 -3.56 -0.45 1.35
N THR A 209 -3.70 0.45 2.29
CA THR A 209 -4.44 0.19 3.54
C THR A 209 -5.90 -0.13 3.25
N ASP A 210 -6.52 0.63 2.34
CA ASP A 210 -7.93 0.45 1.95
C ASP A 210 -8.19 -0.92 1.35
N ILE A 211 -7.41 -1.34 0.33
CA ILE A 211 -7.59 -2.66 -0.27
C ILE A 211 -7.37 -3.78 0.75
N SER A 212 -6.36 -3.65 1.61
CA SER A 212 -6.07 -4.63 2.66
C SER A 212 -7.24 -4.77 3.64
N LEU A 213 -7.79 -3.67 4.13
CA LEU A 213 -8.97 -3.68 5.01
C LEU A 213 -10.24 -4.15 4.28
N ARG A 214 -10.41 -3.80 3.01
CA ARG A 214 -11.53 -4.25 2.19
C ARG A 214 -11.55 -5.77 2.07
N LEU A 215 -10.44 -6.38 1.70
CA LEU A 215 -10.34 -7.83 1.59
C LEU A 215 -10.44 -8.51 2.96
N ARG A 216 -9.79 -7.98 4.01
CA ARG A 216 -9.95 -8.50 5.36
C ARG A 216 -11.40 -8.43 5.81
N SER A 217 -12.12 -7.34 5.54
CA SER A 217 -13.54 -7.23 5.90
C SER A 217 -14.43 -8.29 5.26
N ARG A 218 -13.99 -8.89 4.16
CA ARG A 218 -14.62 -10.01 3.44
C ARG A 218 -14.12 -11.39 3.90
N GLY A 219 -13.24 -11.44 4.91
CA GLY A 219 -12.69 -12.67 5.48
C GLY A 219 -11.42 -13.19 4.79
N TYR A 220 -10.80 -12.40 3.89
CA TYR A 220 -9.49 -12.75 3.32
C TYR A 220 -8.35 -12.38 4.28
N LYS A 221 -7.25 -13.12 4.17
CA LYS A 221 -5.99 -12.88 4.88
C LYS A 221 -5.06 -12.00 4.04
N ILE A 222 -4.28 -11.18 4.72
CA ILE A 222 -3.21 -10.37 4.13
C ILE A 222 -1.90 -10.86 4.75
N MET A 223 -1.05 -11.50 3.94
CA MET A 223 0.10 -12.27 4.42
C MET A 223 1.42 -11.64 4.00
N LEU A 224 2.47 -11.92 4.77
CA LEU A 224 3.86 -11.68 4.41
C LEU A 224 4.50 -12.97 3.87
N GLU A 225 5.24 -12.90 2.76
CA GLU A 225 6.14 -13.99 2.31
C GLU A 225 7.61 -13.56 2.45
N PRO A 226 8.34 -14.06 3.44
CA PRO A 226 9.73 -13.67 3.69
C PRO A 226 10.73 -14.11 2.63
N ARG A 227 10.38 -15.10 1.79
CA ARG A 227 11.24 -15.58 0.69
C ARG A 227 11.07 -14.77 -0.57
N SER A 228 9.94 -14.05 -0.70
CA SER A 228 9.71 -13.10 -1.77
C SER A 228 10.42 -11.79 -1.42
N ILE A 229 11.58 -11.54 -2.03
CA ILE A 229 12.44 -10.41 -1.67
C ILE A 229 12.39 -9.33 -2.74
N VAL A 230 12.17 -8.10 -2.30
CA VAL A 230 12.21 -6.89 -3.11
C VAL A 230 13.07 -5.85 -2.41
N TRP A 231 14.04 -5.28 -3.11
CA TRP A 231 14.84 -4.15 -2.60
C TRP A 231 14.20 -2.84 -3.06
N HIS A 232 13.87 -1.97 -2.12
CA HIS A 232 13.17 -0.71 -2.34
C HIS A 232 14.15 0.46 -2.12
N HIS A 233 14.42 1.23 -3.17
CA HIS A 233 15.32 2.38 -3.13
C HIS A 233 14.60 3.64 -2.64
N TYR A 234 13.74 3.44 -1.66
CA TYR A 234 12.87 4.46 -1.10
C TYR A 234 13.64 5.68 -0.62
N GLN A 235 13.23 6.85 -1.09
CA GLN A 235 13.67 8.14 -0.58
C GLN A 235 12.48 8.85 0.06
N PHE A 236 12.57 9.09 1.36
CA PHE A 236 11.51 9.78 2.08
C PHE A 236 11.39 11.23 1.61
N ALA A 237 10.47 11.51 0.72
CA ALA A 237 10.16 12.87 0.28
C ALA A 237 9.19 13.52 1.27
N LYS A 238 9.66 14.50 2.04
CA LYS A 238 8.82 15.36 2.91
C LYS A 238 8.07 16.39 2.08
N ALA A 239 7.20 15.95 1.16
CA ALA A 239 6.33 16.87 0.46
C ALA A 239 5.15 17.26 1.37
N LYS A 240 4.97 18.56 1.58
CA LYS A 240 3.90 19.14 2.40
C LYS A 240 2.50 18.65 1.99
N ILE A 241 2.28 18.45 0.68
CA ILE A 241 1.00 17.96 0.15
C ILE A 241 0.70 16.53 0.60
N ASN A 242 1.73 15.70 0.86
CA ASN A 242 1.55 14.31 1.32
C ASN A 242 0.83 14.27 2.68
N TYR A 243 1.13 15.23 3.57
CA TYR A 243 0.44 15.34 4.86
C TYR A 243 -1.08 15.50 4.69
N TYR A 244 -1.53 16.31 3.73
CA TYR A 244 -2.97 16.45 3.45
C TYR A 244 -3.58 15.12 3.00
N TRP A 245 -2.97 14.42 2.03
CA TRP A 245 -3.49 13.15 1.54
C TRP A 245 -3.51 12.08 2.65
N MET A 246 -2.43 11.96 3.41
CA MET A 246 -2.34 11.01 4.52
C MET A 246 -3.45 11.23 5.55
N GLU A 247 -3.66 12.47 6.02
CA GLU A 247 -4.66 12.76 7.04
C GLU A 247 -6.10 12.65 6.52
N ARG A 248 -6.38 13.16 5.32
CA ARG A 248 -7.69 13.03 4.69
C ARG A 248 -8.08 11.58 4.50
N ASN A 249 -7.18 10.79 3.94
CA ASN A 249 -7.41 9.40 3.59
C ASN A 249 -7.47 8.50 4.83
N ARG A 250 -6.67 8.78 5.86
CA ARG A 250 -6.77 8.13 7.17
C ARG A 250 -8.20 8.23 7.74
N TRP A 251 -8.75 9.43 7.75
CA TRP A 251 -10.12 9.63 8.20
C TRP A 251 -11.15 8.97 7.29
N ALA A 252 -10.92 8.98 5.97
CA ALA A 252 -11.81 8.27 5.04
C ALA A 252 -11.86 6.77 5.34
N ILE A 253 -10.74 6.14 5.69
CA ILE A 253 -10.68 4.74 6.11
C ILE A 253 -11.45 4.53 7.42
N VAL A 254 -11.09 5.24 8.48
CA VAL A 254 -11.70 5.09 9.80
C VAL A 254 -13.22 5.26 9.71
N LEU A 255 -13.69 6.32 9.05
CA LEU A 255 -15.11 6.60 8.89
C LEU A 255 -15.84 5.59 7.99
N SER A 256 -15.16 4.97 7.03
CA SER A 256 -15.77 4.00 6.12
C SER A 256 -15.93 2.63 6.74
N TYR A 257 -14.89 2.13 7.43
CA TYR A 257 -14.85 0.75 7.91
C TYR A 257 -15.42 0.55 9.30
N TYR A 258 -15.25 1.51 10.21
CA TYR A 258 -15.67 1.30 11.59
C TYR A 258 -17.18 1.49 11.78
N ARG A 259 -17.79 0.60 12.57
CA ARG A 259 -19.17 0.76 12.99
C ARG A 259 -19.32 1.97 13.93
N CYS A 260 -20.53 2.50 14.06
CA CYS A 260 -20.78 3.69 14.88
C CYS A 260 -20.32 3.50 16.33
N TRP A 261 -20.50 2.30 16.90
CA TRP A 261 -20.05 1.98 18.25
C TRP A 261 -18.53 2.09 18.40
N THR A 262 -17.78 1.50 17.46
CA THR A 262 -16.31 1.60 17.43
C THR A 262 -15.84 3.04 17.26
N LEU A 263 -16.50 3.80 16.38
CA LEU A 263 -16.19 5.24 16.21
C LEU A 263 -16.41 6.01 17.52
N LEU A 264 -17.48 5.73 18.26
CA LEU A 264 -17.74 6.33 19.56
C LEU A 264 -16.64 5.97 20.58
N LEU A 265 -16.24 4.71 20.63
CA LEU A 265 -15.19 4.24 21.53
C LEU A 265 -13.83 4.90 21.25
N ILE A 266 -13.45 5.14 19.99
CA ILE A 266 -12.16 5.74 19.65
C ILE A 266 -12.19 7.27 19.69
N ALA A 267 -13.37 7.91 19.66
CA ALA A 267 -13.53 9.35 19.51
C ALA A 267 -12.73 10.19 20.51
N PRO A 268 -12.67 9.89 21.82
CA PRO A 268 -11.87 10.68 22.79
C PRO A 268 -10.39 10.69 22.41
N MET A 269 -9.80 9.54 22.10
CA MET A 269 -8.38 9.44 21.75
C MET A 269 -8.12 10.03 20.36
N ALA A 270 -9.04 9.87 19.42
CA ALA A 270 -8.96 10.47 18.09
C ALA A 270 -8.95 12.01 18.17
N PHE A 271 -9.75 12.59 19.05
CA PHE A 271 -9.77 14.02 19.29
C PHE A 271 -8.44 14.52 19.88
N VAL A 272 -7.90 13.85 20.90
CA VAL A 272 -6.59 14.20 21.47
C VAL A 272 -5.50 14.12 20.42
N MET A 273 -5.52 13.06 19.59
CA MET A 273 -4.55 12.90 18.51
C MET A 273 -4.70 13.99 17.44
N ASP A 274 -5.91 14.40 17.09
CA ASP A 274 -6.13 15.45 16.11
C ASP A 274 -5.62 16.82 16.60
N LEU A 275 -5.75 17.12 17.90
CA LEU A 275 -5.13 18.28 18.52
C LEU A 275 -3.60 18.23 18.46
N ALA A 276 -3.01 17.06 18.76
CA ALA A 276 -1.56 16.86 18.67
C ALA A 276 -1.03 17.04 17.23
N LEU A 277 -1.74 16.49 16.24
CA LEU A 277 -1.41 16.65 14.83
C LEU A 277 -1.58 18.10 14.34
N THR A 278 -2.54 18.82 14.90
CA THR A 278 -2.73 20.25 14.61
C THR A 278 -1.55 21.05 15.14
N ALA A 279 -1.15 20.83 16.40
CA ALA A 279 0.05 21.45 16.98
C ALA A 279 1.32 21.10 16.20
N PHE A 280 1.47 19.82 15.78
CA PHE A 280 2.57 19.36 14.94
C PHE A 280 2.60 20.09 13.58
N SER A 281 1.44 20.26 12.94
CA SER A 281 1.34 20.96 11.65
C SER A 281 1.72 22.42 11.74
N ILE A 282 1.35 23.09 12.83
CA ILE A 282 1.72 24.49 13.10
C ILE A 282 3.24 24.59 13.27
N LYS A 283 3.81 23.73 14.13
CA LYS A 283 5.27 23.71 14.39
C LYS A 283 6.11 23.50 13.12
N ASN A 284 5.63 22.67 12.17
CA ASN A 284 6.35 22.35 10.93
C ASN A 284 5.97 23.25 9.73
N GLY A 285 5.14 24.29 9.93
CA GLY A 285 4.73 25.17 8.84
C GLY A 285 3.76 24.52 7.85
N TRP A 286 3.01 23.49 8.25
CA TRP A 286 2.06 22.73 7.42
C TRP A 286 0.59 23.01 7.78
N SER A 287 0.34 24.07 8.53
CA SER A 287 -0.99 24.43 9.00
C SER A 287 -2.01 24.64 7.88
N ASP A 288 -1.60 25.15 6.71
CA ASP A 288 -2.45 25.29 5.53
C ASP A 288 -2.96 23.94 5.01
N MET A 289 -2.13 22.88 5.05
CA MET A 289 -2.53 21.52 4.68
C MET A 289 -3.48 20.92 5.72
N LYS A 290 -3.26 21.19 7.02
CA LYS A 290 -4.18 20.79 8.07
C LYS A 290 -5.53 21.50 7.92
N TRP A 291 -5.54 22.82 7.64
CA TRP A 291 -6.78 23.55 7.36
C TRP A 291 -7.50 23.06 6.11
N LYS A 292 -6.74 22.70 5.06
CA LYS A 292 -7.30 22.06 3.87
C LYS A 292 -8.02 20.75 4.22
N GLN A 293 -7.40 19.91 5.06
CA GLN A 293 -8.00 18.65 5.54
C GLN A 293 -9.24 18.90 6.41
N ILE A 294 -9.22 19.89 7.31
CA ILE A 294 -10.37 20.23 8.16
C ILE A 294 -11.55 20.71 7.29
N ARG A 295 -11.31 21.46 6.22
CA ARG A 295 -12.37 21.89 5.29
C ARG A 295 -13.12 20.73 4.64
N GLU A 296 -12.51 19.57 4.47
CA GLU A 296 -13.19 18.36 3.97
C GLU A 296 -14.38 17.97 4.86
N TRP A 297 -14.30 18.20 6.17
CA TRP A 297 -15.40 17.92 7.11
C TRP A 297 -16.66 18.76 6.83
N PHE A 298 -16.51 19.89 6.17
CA PHE A 298 -17.59 20.79 5.79
C PHE A 298 -18.01 20.61 4.32
N ASP A 299 -17.32 19.76 3.53
CA ASP A 299 -17.69 19.49 2.16
C ASP A 299 -18.73 18.35 2.09
N PRO A 300 -19.95 18.62 1.59
CA PRO A 300 -20.96 17.59 1.37
C PRO A 300 -20.49 16.46 0.41
N LYS A 301 -19.52 16.74 -0.48
CA LYS A 301 -18.96 15.75 -1.40
C LYS A 301 -18.15 14.69 -0.64
N PHE A 302 -17.38 15.09 0.38
CA PHE A 302 -16.66 14.16 1.24
C PHE A 302 -17.63 13.20 1.95
N TRP A 303 -18.69 13.70 2.55
CA TRP A 303 -19.67 12.85 3.25
C TRP A 303 -20.48 11.96 2.31
N ARG A 304 -20.79 12.42 1.09
CA ARG A 304 -21.39 11.56 0.06
C ARG A 304 -20.47 10.41 -0.30
N TRP A 305 -19.18 10.67 -0.47
CA TRP A 305 -18.17 9.64 -0.71
C TRP A 305 -18.10 8.63 0.44
N ILE A 306 -17.97 9.09 1.69
CA ILE A 306 -17.95 8.21 2.87
C ILE A 306 -19.22 7.34 2.97
N ARG A 307 -20.40 7.92 2.75
CA ARG A 307 -21.67 7.17 2.78
C ARG A 307 -21.74 6.11 1.69
N ALA A 308 -21.30 6.42 0.48
CA ALA A 308 -21.24 5.46 -0.63
C ALA A 308 -20.31 4.29 -0.29
N ARG A 309 -19.11 4.58 0.22
CA ARG A 309 -18.15 3.57 0.68
C ARG A 309 -18.75 2.68 1.78
N ARG A 310 -19.33 3.30 2.82
CA ARG A 310 -19.98 2.54 3.91
C ARG A 310 -21.07 1.61 3.39
N LYS A 311 -21.84 2.04 2.39
CA LYS A 311 -22.89 1.19 1.77
C LYS A 311 -22.29 -0.05 1.13
N VAL A 312 -21.25 0.11 0.32
CA VAL A 312 -20.55 -1.02 -0.35
C VAL A 312 -19.90 -1.93 0.68
N ILE A 313 -19.13 -1.37 1.61
CA ILE A 313 -18.44 -2.15 2.64
C ILE A 313 -19.43 -2.96 3.48
N ARG A 314 -20.55 -2.37 3.91
CA ARG A 314 -21.58 -3.07 4.68
C ARG A 314 -22.24 -4.22 3.90
N ALA A 315 -22.43 -4.06 2.59
CA ALA A 315 -23.04 -5.07 1.75
C ALA A 315 -22.12 -6.28 1.50
N THR A 316 -20.79 -6.09 1.55
CA THR A 316 -19.80 -7.13 1.21
C THR A 316 -19.06 -7.68 2.44
N ARG A 317 -19.21 -7.04 3.57
CA ARG A 317 -18.49 -7.37 4.80
C ARG A 317 -19.03 -8.63 5.47
N SER A 318 -18.16 -9.59 5.83
CA SER A 318 -18.49 -10.84 6.51
C SER A 318 -18.07 -10.89 7.98
N ILE A 319 -17.24 -9.95 8.46
CA ILE A 319 -16.67 -9.97 9.82
C ILE A 319 -17.03 -8.72 10.64
N GLY A 320 -16.98 -8.80 11.97
CA GLY A 320 -17.19 -7.66 12.91
C GLY A 320 -15.95 -6.74 13.01
N ASP A 321 -16.08 -5.59 13.71
CA ASP A 321 -14.97 -4.69 13.96
C ASP A 321 -13.89 -5.33 14.84
N ARG A 322 -14.28 -6.20 15.76
CA ARG A 322 -13.35 -6.97 16.60
C ARG A 322 -12.36 -7.76 15.76
N GLU A 323 -12.86 -8.48 14.76
CA GLU A 323 -12.01 -9.28 13.88
C GLU A 323 -11.25 -8.39 12.88
N LEU A 324 -11.88 -7.35 12.33
CA LEU A 324 -11.23 -6.40 11.44
C LEU A 324 -10.02 -5.74 12.09
N LEU A 325 -10.14 -5.38 13.39
CA LEU A 325 -9.13 -4.68 14.17
C LEU A 325 -8.27 -5.64 15.02
N ARG A 326 -8.33 -6.94 14.78
CA ARG A 326 -7.61 -7.96 15.55
C ARG A 326 -6.11 -7.69 15.58
N LEU A 327 -5.55 -7.28 14.44
CA LEU A 327 -4.14 -6.95 14.26
C LEU A 327 -3.82 -5.46 14.47
N ALA A 328 -4.82 -4.65 14.89
CA ALA A 328 -4.57 -3.25 15.11
C ALA A 328 -3.64 -3.00 16.30
N VAL A 329 -2.66 -2.15 16.09
CA VAL A 329 -1.68 -1.74 17.11
C VAL A 329 -2.08 -0.42 17.77
N ALA A 330 -1.44 -0.12 18.91
CA ALA A 330 -1.67 1.10 19.67
C ALA A 330 -0.49 2.07 19.65
N ASP A 331 0.67 1.64 19.18
CA ASP A 331 1.84 2.49 19.07
C ASP A 331 1.87 3.17 17.71
N ILE A 332 2.28 4.43 17.69
CA ILE A 332 2.66 5.14 16.47
C ILE A 332 4.18 5.18 16.44
N ARG A 333 4.77 4.65 15.37
CA ARG A 333 6.22 4.66 15.16
C ARG A 333 6.53 5.47 13.91
N PHE A 334 7.36 6.50 14.08
CA PHE A 334 7.88 7.23 12.94
C PHE A 334 9.09 6.48 12.36
N GLN A 335 9.08 6.31 11.04
CA GLN A 335 10.16 5.63 10.32
C GLN A 335 11.44 6.47 10.27
N GLU A 336 11.31 7.80 10.23
CA GLU A 336 12.44 8.71 10.13
C GLU A 336 12.75 9.35 11.49
N GLU A 337 14.03 9.30 11.89
CA GLU A 337 14.51 9.93 13.13
C GLU A 337 14.21 11.44 13.19
N ALA A 338 14.23 12.11 12.03
CA ALA A 338 13.95 13.54 11.91
C ALA A 338 12.52 13.96 12.31
N VAL A 339 11.57 13.00 12.38
CA VAL A 339 10.20 13.23 12.87
C VAL A 339 9.92 12.54 14.20
N ARG A 340 10.92 11.90 14.78
CA ARG A 340 10.80 11.25 16.09
C ARG A 340 10.38 12.26 17.15
N ASN A 341 9.40 11.90 17.95
CA ASN A 341 8.83 12.78 18.97
C ASN A 341 8.89 12.09 20.35
N PRO A 342 9.81 12.50 21.24
CA PRO A 342 9.91 11.92 22.58
C PRO A 342 8.59 11.98 23.38
N VAL A 343 7.78 13.02 23.21
CA VAL A 343 6.48 13.12 23.88
C VAL A 343 5.54 12.01 23.41
N LEU A 344 5.58 11.69 22.13
CA LEU A 344 4.80 10.56 21.60
C LEU A 344 5.35 9.23 22.16
N ASP A 345 6.65 9.03 22.14
CA ASP A 345 7.26 7.76 22.55
C ASP A 345 7.05 7.48 24.05
N TYR A 346 7.23 8.49 24.93
CA TYR A 346 7.20 8.31 26.37
C TYR A 346 5.83 8.59 27.02
N ILE A 347 4.95 9.33 26.39
CA ILE A 347 3.63 9.69 26.93
C ILE A 347 2.50 9.19 26.02
N GLY A 348 2.53 9.57 24.75
CA GLY A 348 1.45 9.27 23.82
C GLY A 348 1.24 7.77 23.59
N ASN A 349 2.30 7.05 23.24
CA ASN A 349 2.22 5.61 22.99
C ASN A 349 1.82 4.80 24.25
N PRO A 350 2.38 5.02 25.44
CA PRO A 350 1.90 4.37 26.66
C PRO A 350 0.41 4.64 26.93
N LEU A 351 -0.03 5.88 26.80
CA LEU A 351 -1.44 6.25 26.98
C LEU A 351 -2.34 5.53 25.96
N MET A 352 -1.96 5.51 24.69
CA MET A 352 -2.72 4.81 23.64
C MET A 352 -2.74 3.29 23.85
N ARG A 353 -1.65 2.67 24.35
CA ARG A 353 -1.62 1.25 24.70
C ARG A 353 -2.65 0.91 25.77
N VAL A 354 -2.67 1.68 26.88
CA VAL A 354 -3.64 1.48 27.96
C VAL A 354 -5.06 1.70 27.44
N TYR A 355 -5.28 2.78 26.70
CA TYR A 355 -6.59 3.09 26.12
C TYR A 355 -7.09 1.98 25.20
N TRP A 356 -6.27 1.55 24.23
CA TRP A 356 -6.62 0.47 23.29
C TRP A 356 -6.82 -0.86 24.01
N PHE A 357 -6.00 -1.18 24.99
CA PHE A 357 -6.17 -2.39 25.79
C PHE A 357 -7.54 -2.49 26.46
N VAL A 358 -8.07 -1.36 26.91
CA VAL A 358 -9.42 -1.30 27.51
C VAL A 358 -10.49 -1.38 26.44
N ILE A 359 -10.47 -0.47 25.45
CA ILE A 359 -11.59 -0.33 24.51
C ILE A 359 -11.70 -1.48 23.51
N LYS A 360 -10.58 -2.16 23.13
CA LYS A 360 -10.63 -3.26 22.16
C LYS A 360 -11.53 -4.44 22.64
N ARG A 361 -11.74 -4.58 23.96
CA ARG A 361 -12.65 -5.56 24.53
C ARG A 361 -14.12 -5.21 24.32
N LEU A 362 -14.42 -3.94 24.14
CA LEU A 362 -15.75 -3.38 23.92
C LEU A 362 -16.09 -3.28 22.42
N VAL A 363 -15.09 -3.42 21.53
CA VAL A 363 -15.30 -3.45 20.08
C VAL A 363 -16.00 -4.76 19.70
N ILE A 364 -17.06 -4.65 18.88
CA ILE A 364 -17.96 -5.76 18.51
C ILE A 364 -17.79 -6.12 17.04
#